data_c23b302906ca2a885174c779df4096a3
#
_entry.id   c23b302906ca2a885174c779df4096a3
#
_cell.length_a   1.000
_cell.length_b   1.000
_cell.length_c   1.000
_cell.angle_alpha   90.00
_cell.angle_beta   90.00
_cell.angle_gamma   90.00
#
_symmetry.space_group_name_H-M   'P 1'
#
loop_
_entity.id
_entity.type
_entity.pdbx_description
1 polymer ?
#
loop_
_entity_poly.entity_id
_entity_poly.type
_entity_poly.pdbx_seq_one_letter_code
_entity_poly.pdbx_strand_id
1 'polypeptide(L)'
;PVYVNETTKIWCGKISDGEFKGAFVKILNYGELDDKAAKNELKNVLREEVNTLKQVSKCSKRVPSVKDYWDDTRESRYVVIMDTMPGVSLRAWLDKHQRDELQAKDIFIRKCLVIQICEIMRDISNKYPVLVHRDLKPENIFVNFNKETKKWDIYIIDFGCANLNYIRNIGTTNYQAPEQLGIRNTRVSITNKTDIFAIGQIMYEMLLGR
;
A
#
# COMPACT_ATOMS: atom_id res chain seq x y z
N PRO A 1 -7.85 -9.80 13.46
CA PRO A 1 -7.71 -8.41 13.02
C PRO A 1 -6.24 -8.08 12.85
N VAL A 2 -5.86 -7.50 11.71
CA VAL A 2 -4.46 -7.19 11.41
C VAL A 2 -4.15 -5.71 11.68
N TYR A 3 -5.17 -4.85 11.68
CA TYR A 3 -5.00 -3.41 11.92
C TYR A 3 -6.31 -2.75 12.36
N VAL A 4 -6.26 -1.90 13.38
CA VAL A 4 -7.37 -1.05 13.83
C VAL A 4 -6.85 0.38 13.95
N ASN A 5 -7.45 1.30 13.20
CA ASN A 5 -7.20 2.73 13.35
C ASN A 5 -8.28 3.31 14.26
N GLU A 6 -7.90 4.08 15.30
CA GLU A 6 -8.83 4.59 16.32
C GLU A 6 -9.88 5.56 15.78
N THR A 7 -9.60 6.28 14.69
CA THR A 7 -10.56 7.25 14.11
C THR A 7 -11.46 6.66 13.01
N THR A 8 -11.06 5.57 12.42
CA THR A 8 -11.85 4.80 11.45
C THR A 8 -11.58 3.35 11.73
N LYS A 9 -12.54 2.64 12.34
CA LYS A 9 -12.37 1.21 12.65
C LYS A 9 -12.26 0.38 11.38
N ILE A 10 -11.05 0.35 10.81
CA ILE A 10 -10.73 -0.51 9.69
C ILE A 10 -10.36 -1.88 10.21
N TRP A 11 -11.15 -2.86 9.83
CA TRP A 11 -10.89 -4.27 10.08
C TRP A 11 -10.23 -4.89 8.86
N CYS A 12 -9.11 -5.55 9.06
CA CYS A 12 -8.45 -6.29 8.01
C CYS A 12 -8.17 -7.71 8.46
N GLY A 13 -8.36 -8.68 7.57
CA GLY A 13 -8.12 -10.07 7.90
C GLY A 13 -8.15 -10.99 6.69
N LYS A 14 -7.86 -12.27 6.93
CA LYS A 14 -7.95 -13.32 5.94
C LYS A 14 -9.24 -14.12 6.16
N ILE A 15 -9.97 -14.38 5.08
CA ILE A 15 -11.20 -15.16 5.15
C ILE A 15 -10.84 -16.64 5.33
N SER A 16 -11.40 -17.25 6.38
CA SER A 16 -11.09 -18.64 6.76
C SER A 16 -11.92 -19.67 6.01
N ASP A 17 -13.13 -19.31 5.56
CA ASP A 17 -14.08 -20.24 4.94
C ASP A 17 -14.97 -19.59 3.89
N GLY A 18 -15.72 -20.40 3.12
CA GLY A 18 -16.65 -19.94 2.09
C GLY A 18 -16.00 -19.64 0.74
N GLU A 19 -16.78 -19.00 -0.14
CA GLU A 19 -16.41 -18.70 -1.53
C GLU A 19 -15.09 -17.93 -1.66
N PHE A 20 -14.84 -16.99 -0.74
CA PHE A 20 -13.63 -16.15 -0.75
C PHE A 20 -12.54 -16.66 0.19
N LYS A 21 -12.53 -17.95 0.52
CA LYS A 21 -11.51 -18.54 1.41
C LYS A 21 -10.09 -18.18 0.95
N GLY A 22 -9.30 -17.68 1.90
CA GLY A 22 -7.92 -17.27 1.66
C GLY A 22 -7.77 -15.85 1.09
N ALA A 23 -8.86 -15.17 0.71
CA ALA A 23 -8.83 -13.78 0.31
C ALA A 23 -8.60 -12.85 1.53
N PHE A 24 -8.12 -11.65 1.25
CA PHE A 24 -7.99 -10.59 2.23
C PHE A 24 -9.27 -9.75 2.25
N VAL A 25 -9.77 -9.45 3.43
CA VAL A 25 -10.93 -8.57 3.61
C VAL A 25 -10.52 -7.30 4.35
N LYS A 26 -11.01 -6.16 3.86
CA LYS A 26 -10.92 -4.85 4.50
C LYS A 26 -12.35 -4.38 4.79
N ILE A 27 -12.66 -4.13 6.06
CA ILE A 27 -13.98 -3.67 6.49
C ILE A 27 -13.79 -2.32 7.17
N LEU A 28 -14.49 -1.32 6.68
CA LEU A 28 -14.56 -0.01 7.29
C LEU A 28 -15.91 0.19 7.94
N ASN A 29 -15.94 0.40 9.26
CA ASN A 29 -17.14 0.77 10.01
C ASN A 29 -17.26 2.29 10.04
N TYR A 30 -18.38 2.81 9.52
CA TYR A 30 -18.69 4.24 9.50
C TYR A 30 -19.91 4.58 10.38
N GLY A 31 -20.41 3.60 11.14
CA GLY A 31 -21.60 3.78 12.01
C GLY A 31 -21.41 4.79 13.13
N GLU A 32 -20.21 4.88 13.66
CA GLU A 32 -19.85 5.79 14.76
C GLU A 32 -19.65 7.26 14.35
N LEU A 33 -19.66 7.56 13.07
CA LEU A 33 -19.64 8.92 12.59
C LEU A 33 -21.05 9.51 12.70
N ASP A 34 -21.22 10.64 13.39
CA ASP A 34 -22.53 11.30 13.49
C ASP A 34 -22.83 12.15 12.25
N ASP A 35 -21.80 12.71 11.64
CA ASP A 35 -21.93 13.58 10.47
C ASP A 35 -22.14 12.79 9.17
N LYS A 36 -23.28 13.04 8.51
CA LYS A 36 -23.62 12.45 7.20
C LYS A 36 -22.64 12.83 6.10
N ALA A 37 -22.08 14.04 6.14
CA ALA A 37 -21.10 14.49 5.16
C ALA A 37 -19.79 13.71 5.30
N ALA A 38 -19.29 13.54 6.53
CA ALA A 38 -18.12 12.74 6.85
C ALA A 38 -18.30 11.27 6.44
N LYS A 39 -19.49 10.67 6.68
CA LYS A 39 -19.81 9.32 6.20
C LYS A 39 -19.69 9.20 4.68
N ASN A 40 -20.24 10.16 3.96
CA ASN A 40 -20.23 10.15 2.49
C ASN A 40 -18.80 10.36 1.94
N GLU A 41 -18.02 11.24 2.55
CA GLU A 41 -16.63 11.47 2.17
C GLU A 41 -15.80 10.19 2.34
N LEU A 42 -15.94 9.53 3.49
CA LEU A 42 -15.25 8.28 3.77
C LEU A 42 -15.62 7.15 2.78
N LYS A 43 -16.92 7.03 2.45
CA LYS A 43 -17.37 6.08 1.42
C LYS A 43 -16.78 6.38 0.04
N ASN A 44 -16.66 7.66 -0.31
CA ASN A 44 -16.05 8.06 -1.58
C ASN A 44 -14.56 7.70 -1.63
N VAL A 45 -13.81 7.94 -0.54
CA VAL A 45 -12.40 7.53 -0.44
C VAL A 45 -12.24 6.03 -0.71
N LEU A 46 -13.10 5.19 -0.13
CA LEU A 46 -13.03 3.73 -0.34
C LEU A 46 -13.43 3.30 -1.75
N ARG A 47 -14.43 3.95 -2.34
CA ARG A 47 -14.79 3.71 -3.74
C ARG A 47 -13.63 4.04 -4.67
N GLU A 48 -12.94 5.15 -4.41
CA GLU A 48 -11.75 5.53 -5.17
C GLU A 48 -10.59 4.54 -4.96
N GLU A 49 -10.39 4.01 -3.75
CA GLU A 49 -9.43 2.94 -3.49
C GLU A 49 -9.75 1.68 -4.32
N VAL A 50 -11.01 1.24 -4.32
CA VAL A 50 -11.46 0.09 -5.13
C VAL A 50 -11.25 0.34 -6.62
N ASN A 51 -11.61 1.52 -7.13
CA ASN A 51 -11.41 1.89 -8.52
C ASN A 51 -9.93 1.88 -8.89
N THR A 52 -9.09 2.44 -8.02
CA THR A 52 -7.63 2.44 -8.20
C THR A 52 -7.07 1.02 -8.24
N LEU A 53 -7.43 0.17 -7.28
CA LEU A 53 -7.01 -1.24 -7.27
C LEU A 53 -7.42 -1.98 -8.54
N LYS A 54 -8.65 -1.76 -9.02
CA LYS A 54 -9.12 -2.33 -10.31
C LYS A 54 -8.34 -1.84 -11.52
N GLN A 55 -7.79 -0.64 -11.47
CA GLN A 55 -6.92 -0.11 -12.52
C GLN A 55 -5.51 -0.71 -12.43
N VAL A 56 -4.86 -0.62 -11.27
CA VAL A 56 -3.46 -1.03 -11.11
C VAL A 56 -3.27 -2.53 -11.23
N SER A 57 -4.24 -3.34 -10.81
CA SER A 57 -4.19 -4.80 -10.97
C SER A 57 -4.18 -5.28 -12.42
N LYS A 58 -4.65 -4.42 -13.36
CA LYS A 58 -4.52 -4.67 -14.80
C LYS A 58 -3.11 -4.42 -15.35
N CYS A 59 -2.27 -3.69 -14.60
CA CYS A 59 -0.88 -3.40 -14.99
C CYS A 59 0.07 -4.49 -14.49
N SER A 60 -0.18 -5.02 -13.31
CA SER A 60 0.74 -5.95 -12.67
C SER A 60 0.00 -6.97 -11.81
N LYS A 61 0.39 -8.23 -11.90
CA LYS A 61 -0.04 -9.28 -10.98
C LYS A 61 0.63 -9.18 -9.59
N ARG A 62 1.51 -8.21 -9.41
CA ARG A 62 2.22 -7.93 -8.16
C ARG A 62 1.49 -6.89 -7.29
N VAL A 63 0.21 -6.62 -7.60
CA VAL A 63 -0.71 -5.83 -6.80
C VAL A 63 -2.01 -6.61 -6.62
N PRO A 64 -2.71 -6.48 -5.48
CA PRO A 64 -3.95 -7.23 -5.26
C PRO A 64 -5.04 -6.80 -6.23
N SER A 65 -5.83 -7.77 -6.72
CA SER A 65 -7.05 -7.48 -7.46
C SER A 65 -8.26 -7.55 -6.52
N VAL A 66 -9.23 -6.68 -6.77
CA VAL A 66 -10.51 -6.69 -6.06
C VAL A 66 -11.35 -7.85 -6.58
N LYS A 67 -11.82 -8.71 -5.66
CA LYS A 67 -12.72 -9.81 -5.94
C LYS A 67 -14.17 -9.37 -5.83
N ASP A 68 -14.50 -8.65 -4.73
CA ASP A 68 -15.83 -8.14 -4.47
C ASP A 68 -15.79 -6.94 -3.54
N TYR A 69 -16.86 -6.12 -3.54
CA TYR A 69 -17.01 -4.99 -2.62
C TYR A 69 -18.48 -4.53 -2.58
N TRP A 70 -18.92 -4.08 -1.41
CA TRP A 70 -20.27 -3.54 -1.22
C TRP A 70 -20.37 -2.58 -0.04
N ASP A 71 -21.41 -1.75 -0.06
CA ASP A 71 -21.81 -0.89 1.05
C ASP A 71 -22.94 -1.58 1.82
N ASP A 72 -22.64 -2.13 2.98
CA ASP A 72 -23.61 -2.69 3.90
C ASP A 72 -24.21 -1.59 4.75
N THR A 73 -25.26 -0.95 4.22
CA THR A 73 -25.92 0.18 4.90
C THR A 73 -26.65 -0.22 6.16
N ARG A 74 -27.01 -1.51 6.36
CA ARG A 74 -27.69 -2.02 7.56
C ARG A 74 -26.72 -2.03 8.73
N GLU A 75 -25.51 -2.54 8.51
CA GLU A 75 -24.45 -2.62 9.49
C GLU A 75 -23.52 -1.40 9.48
N SER A 76 -23.83 -0.39 8.66
CA SER A 76 -23.03 0.83 8.51
C SER A 76 -21.54 0.54 8.25
N ARG A 77 -21.25 -0.35 7.32
CA ARG A 77 -19.88 -0.76 6.97
C ARG A 77 -19.70 -0.88 5.46
N TYR A 78 -18.48 -0.58 5.02
CA TYR A 78 -18.04 -0.82 3.65
C TYR A 78 -17.08 -2.00 3.63
N VAL A 79 -17.30 -2.97 2.74
CA VAL A 79 -16.53 -4.20 2.68
C VAL A 79 -15.83 -4.29 1.34
N VAL A 80 -14.54 -4.63 1.36
CA VAL A 80 -13.73 -4.90 0.15
C VAL A 80 -13.04 -6.25 0.33
N ILE A 81 -13.22 -7.13 -0.64
CA ILE A 81 -12.54 -8.44 -0.71
C ILE A 81 -11.53 -8.38 -1.84
N MET A 82 -10.29 -8.76 -1.57
CA MET A 82 -9.19 -8.71 -2.52
C MET A 82 -8.26 -9.92 -2.40
N ASP A 83 -7.35 -10.07 -3.36
CA ASP A 83 -6.33 -11.09 -3.30
C ASP A 83 -5.42 -10.90 -2.09
N THR A 84 -5.05 -12.01 -1.45
CA THR A 84 -3.97 -12.02 -0.46
C THR A 84 -2.64 -12.12 -1.19
N MET A 85 -1.75 -11.16 -0.96
CA MET A 85 -0.39 -11.24 -1.49
C MET A 85 0.45 -12.22 -0.66
N PRO A 86 1.29 -13.04 -1.32
CA PRO A 86 2.12 -14.01 -0.62
C PRO A 86 3.30 -13.35 0.11
N GLY A 87 3.81 -14.05 1.12
CA GLY A 87 4.99 -13.62 1.86
C GLY A 87 4.70 -12.83 3.14
N VAL A 88 5.62 -11.97 3.51
CA VAL A 88 5.56 -11.11 4.69
C VAL A 88 5.81 -9.66 4.30
N SER A 89 5.42 -8.69 5.13
CA SER A 89 5.76 -7.30 4.86
C SER A 89 7.27 -7.09 4.81
N LEU A 90 7.74 -6.16 3.98
CA LEU A 90 9.15 -5.78 3.93
C LEU A 90 9.65 -5.32 5.30
N ARG A 91 8.79 -4.69 6.12
CA ARG A 91 9.09 -4.36 7.52
C ARG A 91 9.48 -5.61 8.30
N ALA A 92 8.60 -6.61 8.36
CA ALA A 92 8.86 -7.86 9.07
C ALA A 92 10.06 -8.62 8.49
N TRP A 93 10.30 -8.51 7.17
CA TRP A 93 11.46 -9.09 6.52
C TRP A 93 12.75 -8.38 6.94
N LEU A 94 12.75 -7.04 6.98
CA LEU A 94 13.90 -6.24 7.43
C LEU A 94 14.24 -6.54 8.89
N ASP A 95 13.24 -6.54 9.78
CA ASP A 95 13.43 -6.83 11.21
C ASP A 95 14.10 -8.20 11.43
N LYS A 96 13.70 -9.20 10.63
CA LYS A 96 14.27 -10.54 10.67
C LYS A 96 15.69 -10.63 10.07
N HIS A 97 16.01 -9.76 9.11
CA HIS A 97 17.28 -9.78 8.37
C HIS A 97 18.16 -8.58 8.71
N GLN A 98 17.88 -7.92 9.83
CA GLN A 98 18.74 -6.87 10.36
C GLN A 98 20.06 -7.49 10.81
N ARG A 99 21.19 -6.88 10.41
CA ARG A 99 22.55 -7.29 10.78
C ARG A 99 23.38 -6.04 11.00
N ASP A 100 24.33 -6.11 11.90
CA ASP A 100 25.28 -5.01 12.16
C ASP A 100 26.12 -4.69 10.92
N GLU A 101 26.45 -5.74 10.12
CA GLU A 101 27.14 -5.60 8.84
C GLU A 101 26.43 -6.39 7.74
N LEU A 102 26.15 -5.74 6.62
CA LEU A 102 25.57 -6.37 5.44
C LEU A 102 26.68 -6.99 4.58
N GLN A 103 26.54 -8.26 4.30
CA GLN A 103 27.41 -8.95 3.35
C GLN A 103 27.02 -8.58 1.90
N ALA A 104 27.94 -8.78 0.94
CA ALA A 104 27.69 -8.51 -0.47
C ALA A 104 26.42 -9.20 -1.02
N LYS A 105 26.11 -10.41 -0.55
CA LYS A 105 24.91 -11.16 -0.89
C LYS A 105 23.65 -10.46 -0.39
N ASP A 106 23.66 -9.92 0.84
CA ASP A 106 22.53 -9.22 1.44
C ASP A 106 22.26 -7.92 0.68
N ILE A 107 23.33 -7.19 0.34
CA ILE A 107 23.24 -5.96 -0.47
C ILE A 107 22.68 -6.27 -1.86
N PHE A 108 23.13 -7.36 -2.50
CA PHE A 108 22.62 -7.77 -3.80
C PHE A 108 21.11 -8.07 -3.76
N ILE A 109 20.64 -8.85 -2.77
CA ILE A 109 19.23 -9.15 -2.59
C ILE A 109 18.42 -7.85 -2.42
N ARG A 110 18.86 -6.96 -1.54
CA ARG A 110 18.18 -5.67 -1.27
C ARG A 110 18.08 -4.80 -2.51
N LYS A 111 19.15 -4.72 -3.32
CA LYS A 111 19.13 -4.03 -4.62
C LYS A 111 18.11 -4.66 -5.58
N CYS A 112 18.04 -5.99 -5.67
CA CYS A 112 17.06 -6.67 -6.51
C CYS A 112 15.62 -6.39 -6.07
N LEU A 113 15.36 -6.28 -4.76
CA LEU A 113 14.04 -5.93 -4.23
C LEU A 113 13.66 -4.50 -4.61
N VAL A 114 14.58 -3.53 -4.45
CA VAL A 114 14.34 -2.12 -4.84
C VAL A 114 14.06 -2.00 -6.35
N ILE A 115 14.82 -2.70 -7.19
CA ILE A 115 14.59 -2.71 -8.64
C ILE A 115 13.17 -3.17 -8.96
N GLN A 116 12.69 -4.23 -8.31
CA GLN A 116 11.34 -4.73 -8.53
C GLN A 116 10.25 -3.73 -8.08
N ILE A 117 10.47 -3.00 -6.98
CA ILE A 117 9.56 -1.91 -6.56
C ILE A 117 9.50 -0.85 -7.67
N CYS A 118 10.67 -0.42 -8.18
CA CYS A 118 10.74 0.55 -9.29
C CYS A 118 10.04 0.04 -10.56
N GLU A 119 10.20 -1.23 -10.91
CA GLU A 119 9.54 -1.84 -12.07
C GLU A 119 8.01 -1.78 -11.96
N ILE A 120 7.46 -2.19 -10.81
CA ILE A 120 6.00 -2.15 -10.57
C ILE A 120 5.49 -0.72 -10.69
N MET A 121 6.14 0.23 -10.01
CA MET A 121 5.72 1.63 -10.02
C MET A 121 5.87 2.28 -11.40
N ARG A 122 6.92 1.93 -12.16
CA ARG A 122 7.11 2.36 -13.54
C ARG A 122 5.97 1.85 -14.43
N ASP A 123 5.60 0.58 -14.32
CA ASP A 123 4.56 -0.02 -15.17
C ASP A 123 3.19 0.62 -14.87
N ILE A 124 2.90 0.93 -13.60
CA ILE A 124 1.72 1.67 -13.19
C ILE A 124 1.77 3.10 -13.75
N SER A 125 2.86 3.83 -13.55
CA SER A 125 3.03 5.22 -13.97
C SER A 125 2.98 5.38 -15.50
N ASN A 126 3.51 4.44 -16.26
CA ASN A 126 3.44 4.45 -17.72
C ASN A 126 1.99 4.38 -18.23
N LYS A 127 1.13 3.61 -17.55
CA LYS A 127 -0.28 3.46 -17.93
C LYS A 127 -1.18 4.51 -17.33
N TYR A 128 -0.88 4.95 -16.10
CA TYR A 128 -1.62 5.93 -15.33
C TYR A 128 -0.68 7.03 -14.80
N PRO A 129 -0.25 7.99 -15.64
CA PRO A 129 0.78 8.98 -15.28
C PRO A 129 0.41 9.89 -14.11
N VAL A 130 -0.88 10.07 -13.84
CA VAL A 130 -1.39 10.92 -12.76
C VAL A 130 -1.61 10.16 -11.45
N LEU A 131 -1.51 8.82 -11.48
CA LEU A 131 -1.69 8.00 -10.29
C LEU A 131 -0.41 8.01 -9.46
N VAL A 132 -0.54 8.35 -8.20
CA VAL A 132 0.54 8.38 -7.21
C VAL A 132 0.10 7.57 -6.00
N HIS A 133 0.93 6.64 -5.53
CA HIS A 133 0.61 5.78 -4.39
C HIS A 133 0.52 6.57 -3.08
N ARG A 134 1.48 7.48 -2.83
CA ARG A 134 1.56 8.44 -1.71
C ARG A 134 1.84 7.86 -0.32
N ASP A 135 1.74 6.56 -0.13
CA ASP A 135 2.05 5.89 1.15
C ASP A 135 2.89 4.63 0.92
N LEU A 136 3.91 4.72 0.02
CA LEU A 136 4.90 3.65 -0.11
C LEU A 136 5.77 3.61 1.15
N LYS A 137 5.77 2.44 1.79
CA LYS A 137 6.53 2.13 3.01
C LYS A 137 6.75 0.63 3.13
N PRO A 138 7.70 0.16 3.96
CA PRO A 138 7.97 -1.26 4.13
C PRO A 138 6.76 -2.10 4.58
N GLU A 139 5.80 -1.51 5.29
CA GLU A 139 4.57 -2.16 5.72
C GLU A 139 3.64 -2.48 4.53
N ASN A 140 3.66 -1.65 3.47
CA ASN A 140 2.82 -1.77 2.27
C ASN A 140 3.50 -2.53 1.13
N ILE A 141 4.66 -3.11 1.37
CA ILE A 141 5.41 -3.94 0.42
C ILE A 141 5.55 -5.33 1.00
N PHE A 142 5.18 -6.35 0.24
CA PHE A 142 5.32 -7.75 0.64
C PHE A 142 6.48 -8.40 -0.12
N VAL A 143 7.20 -9.25 0.59
CA VAL A 143 8.36 -9.98 0.09
C VAL A 143 8.11 -11.47 0.24
N ASN A 144 8.23 -12.22 -0.84
CA ASN A 144 8.05 -13.66 -0.86
C ASN A 144 9.24 -14.36 -1.53
N PHE A 145 9.76 -15.40 -0.89
CA PHE A 145 10.76 -16.24 -1.53
C PHE A 145 10.08 -17.34 -2.36
N ASN A 146 10.17 -17.22 -3.66
CA ASN A 146 9.64 -18.22 -4.59
C ASN A 146 10.58 -19.42 -4.62
N LYS A 147 10.11 -20.56 -4.10
CA LYS A 147 10.91 -21.79 -3.99
C LYS A 147 11.23 -22.43 -5.33
N GLU A 148 10.39 -22.21 -6.34
CA GLU A 148 10.55 -22.79 -7.69
C GLU A 148 11.62 -22.02 -8.48
N THR A 149 11.52 -20.68 -8.50
CA THR A 149 12.46 -19.82 -9.24
C THR A 149 13.72 -19.50 -8.44
N LYS A 150 13.75 -19.80 -7.13
CA LYS A 150 14.83 -19.44 -6.18
C LYS A 150 15.07 -17.93 -6.09
N LYS A 151 14.04 -17.12 -6.35
CA LYS A 151 14.10 -15.66 -6.35
C LYS A 151 13.16 -15.06 -5.31
N TRP A 152 13.45 -13.85 -4.91
CA TRP A 152 12.57 -13.03 -4.10
C TRP A 152 11.64 -12.25 -5.02
N ASP A 153 10.34 -12.28 -4.72
CA ASP A 153 9.30 -11.53 -5.42
C ASP A 153 8.76 -10.42 -4.52
N ILE A 154 8.44 -9.27 -5.11
CA ILE A 154 7.84 -8.11 -4.45
C ILE A 154 6.39 -7.96 -4.87
N TYR A 155 5.54 -7.54 -3.91
CA TYR A 155 4.15 -7.16 -4.14
C TYR A 155 3.88 -5.83 -3.42
N ILE A 156 3.13 -4.93 -4.04
CA ILE A 156 2.74 -3.64 -3.47
C ILE A 156 1.26 -3.68 -3.15
N ILE A 157 0.91 -3.28 -1.93
CA ILE A 157 -0.46 -3.29 -1.42
C ILE A 157 -0.87 -1.88 -0.97
N ASP A 158 -2.16 -1.71 -0.69
CA ASP A 158 -2.75 -0.53 -0.06
C ASP A 158 -2.61 0.78 -0.88
N PHE A 159 -3.43 0.89 -1.91
CA PHE A 159 -3.57 2.10 -2.74
C PHE A 159 -4.61 3.09 -2.18
N GLY A 160 -4.94 3.01 -0.88
CA GLY A 160 -5.97 3.83 -0.25
C GLY A 160 -5.66 5.33 -0.25
N CYS A 161 -4.39 5.71 -0.34
CA CYS A 161 -3.97 7.11 -0.43
C CYS A 161 -3.81 7.61 -1.89
N ALA A 162 -3.87 6.72 -2.87
CA ALA A 162 -3.81 7.08 -4.28
C ALA A 162 -5.04 7.93 -4.66
N ASN A 163 -4.88 8.84 -5.61
CA ASN A 163 -5.96 9.74 -6.07
C ASN A 163 -6.52 10.76 -5.05
N LEU A 164 -6.05 10.78 -3.80
CA LEU A 164 -6.43 11.80 -2.83
C LEU A 164 -5.63 13.10 -3.01
N ASN A 165 -5.42 13.53 -4.25
CA ASN A 165 -4.52 14.64 -4.62
C ASN A 165 -4.94 16.00 -4.03
N TYR A 166 -6.18 16.13 -3.57
CA TYR A 166 -6.71 17.32 -2.91
C TYR A 166 -6.40 17.37 -1.39
N ILE A 167 -5.97 16.24 -0.79
CA ILE A 167 -5.62 16.19 0.63
C ILE A 167 -4.10 16.22 0.77
N ARG A 168 -3.59 17.18 1.54
CA ARG A 168 -2.18 17.25 1.96
C ARG A 168 -1.96 16.46 3.24
N ASN A 169 -0.72 16.19 3.60
CA ASN A 169 -0.32 15.45 4.82
C ASN A 169 -0.85 14.00 4.89
N ILE A 170 -1.07 13.36 3.73
CA ILE A 170 -1.36 11.94 3.66
C ILE A 170 -0.06 11.17 3.45
N GLY A 171 0.07 10.04 4.13
CA GLY A 171 1.23 9.14 4.09
C GLY A 171 1.91 8.99 5.45
N THR A 172 2.94 8.18 5.51
CA THR A 172 3.67 7.86 6.75
C THR A 172 4.89 8.76 6.88
N THR A 173 5.04 9.44 8.03
CA THR A 173 5.96 10.56 8.29
C THR A 173 7.37 10.37 7.72
N ASN A 174 8.02 9.25 7.87
CA ASN A 174 9.41 9.06 7.43
C ASN A 174 9.57 8.82 5.92
N TYR A 175 8.47 8.56 5.19
CA TYR A 175 8.48 8.24 3.76
C TYR A 175 7.80 9.32 2.91
N GLN A 176 7.18 10.32 3.56
CA GLN A 176 6.53 11.42 2.87
C GLN A 176 7.55 12.32 2.17
N ALA A 177 7.31 12.62 0.91
CA ALA A 177 8.07 13.63 0.18
C ALA A 177 7.76 15.03 0.70
N PRO A 178 8.69 15.99 0.59
CA PRO A 178 8.52 17.37 1.09
C PRO A 178 7.23 18.05 0.60
N GLU A 179 6.80 17.78 -0.63
CA GLU A 179 5.56 18.31 -1.20
C GLU A 179 4.30 17.74 -0.54
N GLN A 180 4.36 16.55 0.07
CA GLN A 180 3.26 15.97 0.85
C GLN A 180 3.11 16.67 2.20
N LEU A 181 4.21 17.08 2.80
CA LEU A 181 4.23 17.73 4.13
C LEU A 181 3.75 19.19 4.11
N GLY A 182 3.56 19.77 2.92
CA GLY A 182 3.17 21.18 2.80
C GLY A 182 4.22 22.15 3.36
N ILE A 183 5.45 21.68 3.58
CA ILE A 183 6.56 22.48 4.10
C ILE A 183 6.95 23.51 3.04
N ARG A 184 6.82 24.80 3.41
CA ARG A 184 7.21 25.96 2.62
C ARG A 184 6.51 26.07 1.27
N ASN A 185 5.50 26.94 1.15
CA ASN A 185 5.07 27.62 -0.09
C ASN A 185 5.47 26.97 -1.43
N THR A 186 5.73 25.65 -1.41
CA THR A 186 6.10 24.88 -2.59
C THR A 186 4.82 24.70 -3.39
N ARG A 187 4.71 25.44 -4.50
CA ARG A 187 3.73 25.19 -5.57
C ARG A 187 4.01 23.84 -6.28
N VAL A 188 4.73 22.94 -5.62
CA VAL A 188 5.09 21.64 -6.19
C VAL A 188 3.89 20.72 -6.04
N SER A 189 3.42 20.25 -7.16
CA SER A 189 2.32 19.28 -7.23
C SER A 189 2.79 17.89 -6.83
N ILE A 190 1.90 17.11 -6.21
CA ILE A 190 2.11 15.69 -5.97
C ILE A 190 2.09 14.98 -7.32
N THR A 191 3.14 14.25 -7.62
CA THR A 191 3.33 13.51 -8.88
C THR A 191 3.97 12.15 -8.58
N ASN A 192 4.20 11.33 -9.60
CA ASN A 192 4.93 10.08 -9.46
C ASN A 192 6.35 10.22 -8.86
N LYS A 193 6.94 11.43 -8.89
CA LYS A 193 8.21 11.74 -8.22
C LYS A 193 8.09 11.65 -6.69
N THR A 194 6.92 11.88 -6.16
CA THR A 194 6.59 11.68 -4.74
C THR A 194 6.85 10.22 -4.30
N ASP A 195 6.43 9.27 -5.12
CA ASP A 195 6.68 7.85 -4.86
C ASP A 195 8.18 7.49 -5.01
N ILE A 196 8.90 8.16 -5.92
CA ILE A 196 10.36 7.97 -6.07
C ILE A 196 11.09 8.40 -4.79
N PHE A 197 10.66 9.50 -4.14
CA PHE A 197 11.20 9.91 -2.85
C PHE A 197 11.02 8.81 -1.80
N ALA A 198 9.80 8.26 -1.68
CA ALA A 198 9.50 7.18 -0.76
C ALA A 198 10.35 5.92 -1.03
N ILE A 199 10.54 5.55 -2.30
CA ILE A 199 11.43 4.44 -2.69
C ILE A 199 12.87 4.72 -2.25
N GLY A 200 13.34 5.95 -2.37
CA GLY A 200 14.66 6.38 -1.88
C GLY A 200 14.83 6.18 -0.38
N GLN A 201 13.81 6.54 0.41
CA GLN A 201 13.79 6.33 1.86
C GLN A 201 13.79 4.83 2.22
N ILE A 202 12.98 4.03 1.51
CA ILE A 202 12.96 2.57 1.69
C ILE A 202 14.34 1.98 1.37
N MET A 203 14.97 2.40 0.26
CA MET A 203 16.31 1.94 -0.11
C MET A 203 17.35 2.32 0.95
N TYR A 204 17.29 3.55 1.46
CA TYR A 204 18.17 4.02 2.53
C TYR A 204 18.04 3.14 3.78
N GLU A 205 16.81 2.88 4.23
CA GLU A 205 16.55 2.00 5.35
C GLU A 205 17.04 0.56 5.11
N MET A 206 16.78 0.02 3.92
CA MET A 206 17.24 -1.31 3.53
C MET A 206 18.76 -1.46 3.58
N LEU A 207 19.50 -0.42 3.22
CA LEU A 207 20.97 -0.47 3.14
C LEU A 207 21.63 -0.15 4.48
N LEU A 208 21.05 0.69 5.30
CA LEU A 208 21.61 1.14 6.57
C LEU A 208 21.04 0.43 7.79
N GLY A 209 19.99 -0.38 7.62
CA GLY A 209 19.41 -1.18 8.71
C GLY A 209 18.64 -0.37 9.74
N ARG A 210 18.05 0.76 9.34
CA ARG A 210 17.25 1.64 10.22
C ARG A 210 15.79 1.53 9.89
#